data_d2092c17617fa79dfbb157138838ee91
#
_entry.id   d2092c17617fa79dfbb157138838ee91
#
_cell.length_a   1.000
_cell.length_b   1.000
_cell.length_c   1.000
_cell.angle_alpha   90.00
_cell.angle_beta   90.00
_cell.angle_gamma   90.00
#
_symmetry.space_group_name_H-M   'P 1'
#
loop_
_entity.id
_entity.type
_entity.pdbx_description
1 polymer ?
#
loop_
_entity_poly.entity_id
_entity_poly.type
_entity_poly.pdbx_seq_one_letter_code
_entity_poly.pdbx_strand_id
1 'polypeptide(L)'
;MRPAICSVWTSGCRPASAHTVSGLVAPTRIGAEYFDGRSARAHAVQLRLAGNELTISGDSVTLSVPADSVQWPERTRHGPRVAHLRDGGSLHCSDAKAWDAWARAAGRKESVVVHAQQSWHWVWFSVAALAVLVGTLYLWGVPWLGRVAVAATPLRVDRAIGESALQALDEDLLRPSVLPIEQQQRLRAGFERAVAHLPPGSVPAHQIVFRSGRMGPNAFALPGGTLVLTDALVELVQADEAAIIGVLGHELGHVAQRHGLRLLVQAGVIGVLSSVVLGDFSTLLAGAPVLLGQASYSRDAEREADAHAVTVLKAAGLSPMVMIGFFEKVAARGAPTNQPQGASTKPGLNLGIAIASHPADEERIRFFREAAAR
;
A
#
# COMPACT_ATOMS: atom_id res chain seq x y z
N MET A 1 -23.45 22.08 -61.25
CA MET A 1 -23.95 23.10 -60.29
C MET A 1 -23.23 22.90 -58.96
N ARG A 2 -22.27 23.75 -58.65
CA ARG A 2 -21.58 23.81 -57.35
C ARG A 2 -22.11 25.03 -56.62
N PRO A 3 -22.48 24.95 -55.30
CA PRO A 3 -22.78 26.16 -54.55
C PRO A 3 -21.49 26.79 -54.02
N ALA A 4 -21.45 28.09 -54.07
CA ALA A 4 -20.38 28.98 -53.65
C ALA A 4 -20.13 28.87 -52.14
N ILE A 5 -18.86 28.76 -51.76
CA ILE A 5 -18.38 28.87 -50.36
C ILE A 5 -18.20 30.35 -50.08
N CYS A 6 -19.01 30.86 -49.17
CA CYS A 6 -18.92 32.20 -48.63
C CYS A 6 -17.66 32.32 -47.74
N SER A 7 -16.67 33.06 -48.20
CA SER A 7 -15.49 33.46 -47.44
C SER A 7 -15.86 34.59 -46.50
N VAL A 8 -15.99 34.32 -45.22
CA VAL A 8 -16.24 35.34 -44.17
C VAL A 8 -14.99 35.45 -43.29
N TRP A 9 -14.28 36.55 -43.48
CA TRP A 9 -13.67 37.48 -42.56
C TRP A 9 -12.74 36.92 -41.45
N THR A 10 -11.42 37.00 -41.75
CA THR A 10 -10.39 37.18 -40.74
C THR A 10 -10.16 38.67 -40.48
N SER A 11 -10.93 39.25 -39.59
CA SER A 11 -10.62 40.57 -38.99
C SER A 11 -9.71 40.33 -37.79
N GLY A 12 -8.42 40.30 -38.03
CA GLY A 12 -7.42 40.22 -36.97
C GLY A 12 -7.46 41.47 -36.08
N CYS A 13 -7.38 41.29 -34.80
CA CYS A 13 -7.05 42.36 -33.84
C CYS A 13 -5.69 42.94 -34.24
N ARG A 14 -5.67 44.09 -34.95
CA ARG A 14 -4.45 44.82 -35.23
C ARG A 14 -4.08 45.66 -34.00
N PRO A 15 -2.85 45.59 -33.52
CA PRO A 15 -2.37 46.57 -32.54
C PRO A 15 -2.29 47.95 -33.27
N ALA A 16 -2.76 49.00 -32.63
CA ALA A 16 -2.59 50.37 -33.10
C ALA A 16 -1.08 50.64 -33.30
N SER A 17 -0.71 51.13 -34.46
CA SER A 17 0.65 51.44 -34.90
C SER A 17 1.43 52.18 -33.79
N ALA A 18 2.39 51.51 -33.19
CA ALA A 18 3.37 52.10 -32.29
C ALA A 18 4.60 52.53 -33.11
N HIS A 19 4.96 53.79 -33.03
CA HIS A 19 6.24 54.28 -33.46
C HIS A 19 7.38 53.52 -32.75
N THR A 20 8.33 53.03 -33.51
CA THR A 20 9.50 52.24 -33.08
C THR A 20 10.38 53.07 -32.13
N VAL A 21 10.29 52.83 -30.83
CA VAL A 21 11.35 53.15 -29.89
C VAL A 21 11.63 51.86 -29.12
N SER A 22 12.87 51.42 -29.22
CA SER A 22 13.43 50.22 -28.61
C SER A 22 13.31 50.27 -27.10
N GLY A 23 12.33 49.58 -26.58
CA GLY A 23 12.03 49.33 -25.20
C GLY A 23 10.67 48.67 -25.13
N LEU A 24 10.57 47.41 -24.74
CA LEU A 24 9.30 46.67 -24.61
C LEU A 24 8.36 47.36 -23.60
N VAL A 25 7.68 48.41 -24.03
CA VAL A 25 6.57 49.00 -23.28
C VAL A 25 5.36 48.08 -23.54
N ALA A 26 4.93 47.36 -22.49
CA ALA A 26 3.74 46.55 -22.57
C ALA A 26 2.52 47.37 -23.01
N PRO A 27 1.63 46.84 -23.83
CA PRO A 27 0.50 47.58 -24.38
C PRO A 27 -0.42 48.04 -23.27
N THR A 28 -0.63 49.34 -23.12
CA THR A 28 -1.57 49.92 -22.14
C THR A 28 -3.04 49.69 -22.50
N ARG A 29 -3.31 49.27 -23.72
CA ARG A 29 -4.64 48.96 -24.25
C ARG A 29 -4.64 47.72 -25.10
N ILE A 30 -5.79 46.98 -25.11
CA ILE A 30 -6.00 45.78 -25.94
C ILE A 30 -7.36 45.87 -26.61
N GLY A 31 -7.47 45.44 -27.88
CA GLY A 31 -8.73 45.31 -28.60
C GLY A 31 -9.49 44.05 -28.16
N ALA A 32 -10.79 44.14 -28.00
CA ALA A 32 -11.69 43.05 -27.68
C ALA A 32 -13.07 43.29 -28.32
N GLU A 33 -13.90 42.26 -28.31
CA GLU A 33 -15.31 42.36 -28.67
C GLU A 33 -16.14 42.34 -27.36
N TYR A 34 -17.03 43.32 -27.23
CA TYR A 34 -17.97 43.40 -26.13
C TYR A 34 -19.36 42.94 -26.56
N PHE A 35 -19.96 42.08 -25.78
CA PHE A 35 -21.35 41.66 -25.88
C PHE A 35 -22.10 42.14 -24.64
N ASP A 36 -23.30 42.77 -24.86
CA ASP A 36 -24.09 43.36 -23.79
C ASP A 36 -24.96 42.37 -22.99
N GLY A 37 -24.88 41.08 -23.34
CA GLY A 37 -25.67 39.99 -22.72
C GLY A 37 -27.17 40.04 -23.08
N ARG A 38 -27.61 40.99 -23.93
CA ARG A 38 -29.00 41.17 -24.35
C ARG A 38 -29.17 40.90 -25.85
N SER A 39 -28.15 41.16 -26.62
CA SER A 39 -28.13 40.92 -28.07
C SER A 39 -26.90 40.10 -28.45
N ALA A 40 -26.97 39.43 -29.58
CA ALA A 40 -25.80 38.70 -30.15
C ALA A 40 -24.86 39.63 -30.96
N ARG A 41 -25.00 40.96 -30.81
CA ARG A 41 -24.19 41.94 -31.55
C ARG A 41 -22.87 42.17 -30.84
N ALA A 42 -21.78 41.95 -31.57
CA ALA A 42 -20.43 42.27 -31.11
C ALA A 42 -20.16 43.77 -31.29
N HIS A 43 -19.61 44.42 -30.28
CA HIS A 43 -19.13 45.80 -30.33
C HIS A 43 -17.62 45.79 -30.23
N ALA A 44 -16.90 46.28 -31.21
CA ALA A 44 -15.45 46.42 -31.16
C ALA A 44 -15.06 47.47 -30.12
N VAL A 45 -14.25 47.07 -29.12
CA VAL A 45 -13.85 47.94 -28.01
C VAL A 45 -12.36 47.89 -27.75
N GLN A 46 -11.84 48.91 -27.09
CA GLN A 46 -10.53 48.98 -26.48
C GLN A 46 -10.64 48.85 -24.97
N LEU A 47 -9.84 47.98 -24.40
CA LEU A 47 -9.79 47.79 -22.96
C LEU A 47 -8.56 48.49 -22.39
N ARG A 48 -8.69 49.17 -21.30
CA ARG A 48 -7.60 49.75 -20.50
C ARG A 48 -7.85 49.39 -19.03
N LEU A 49 -6.83 48.78 -18.42
CA LEU A 49 -6.84 48.50 -17.00
C LEU A 49 -5.87 49.45 -16.28
N ALA A 50 -6.33 50.21 -15.34
CA ALA A 50 -5.56 51.13 -14.52
C ALA A 50 -5.93 50.97 -13.05
N GLY A 51 -5.02 50.38 -12.28
CA GLY A 51 -5.31 49.98 -10.89
C GLY A 51 -6.48 48.98 -10.83
N ASN A 52 -7.54 49.33 -10.09
CA ASN A 52 -8.75 48.49 -9.97
C ASN A 52 -9.87 48.92 -10.92
N GLU A 53 -9.58 49.69 -11.97
CA GLU A 53 -10.59 50.19 -12.91
C GLU A 53 -10.36 49.68 -14.32
N LEU A 54 -11.32 48.90 -14.87
CA LEU A 54 -11.36 48.47 -16.25
C LEU A 54 -12.23 49.42 -17.06
N THR A 55 -11.62 50.20 -17.95
CA THR A 55 -12.30 51.04 -18.92
C THR A 55 -12.51 50.30 -20.23
N ILE A 56 -13.72 50.25 -20.74
CA ILE A 56 -14.15 49.65 -22.00
C ILE A 56 -14.63 50.79 -22.88
N SER A 57 -13.95 51.04 -24.00
CA SER A 57 -14.27 52.15 -24.89
C SER A 57 -14.34 51.74 -26.36
N GLY A 58 -15.43 52.10 -27.04
CA GLY A 58 -15.65 51.83 -28.46
C GLY A 58 -16.59 52.87 -29.04
N ASP A 59 -16.89 52.83 -30.34
CA ASP A 59 -17.71 53.83 -31.04
C ASP A 59 -19.11 54.01 -30.45
N SER A 60 -19.70 52.96 -29.89
CA SER A 60 -21.06 52.96 -29.34
C SER A 60 -21.12 52.53 -27.85
N VAL A 61 -19.98 52.26 -27.22
CA VAL A 61 -19.93 51.74 -25.84
C VAL A 61 -18.81 52.44 -25.08
N THR A 62 -19.16 53.03 -23.92
CA THR A 62 -18.17 53.53 -22.98
C THR A 62 -18.63 53.11 -21.58
N LEU A 63 -17.88 52.21 -20.96
CA LEU A 63 -18.17 51.65 -19.62
C LEU A 63 -16.90 51.68 -18.79
N SER A 64 -17.06 51.89 -17.49
CA SER A 64 -16.01 51.72 -16.50
C SER A 64 -16.51 50.82 -15.41
N VAL A 65 -15.77 49.72 -15.12
CA VAL A 65 -16.17 48.76 -14.12
C VAL A 65 -14.97 48.40 -13.21
N PRO A 66 -15.24 48.17 -11.92
CA PRO A 66 -14.19 47.71 -11.01
C PRO A 66 -13.60 46.37 -11.49
N ALA A 67 -12.29 46.24 -11.54
CA ALA A 67 -11.62 45.03 -12.03
C ALA A 67 -11.85 43.79 -11.17
N ASP A 68 -12.17 43.96 -9.88
CA ASP A 68 -12.56 42.91 -8.94
C ASP A 68 -14.03 42.44 -9.15
N SER A 69 -14.84 43.23 -9.88
CA SER A 69 -16.17 42.83 -10.29
C SER A 69 -16.22 42.02 -11.58
N VAL A 70 -15.10 41.91 -12.27
CA VAL A 70 -14.96 41.15 -13.53
C VAL A 70 -14.57 39.73 -13.22
N GLN A 71 -15.29 38.77 -13.76
CA GLN A 71 -14.90 37.38 -13.77
C GLN A 71 -13.88 37.15 -14.90
N TRP A 72 -12.60 37.14 -14.51
CA TRP A 72 -11.50 37.04 -15.47
C TRP A 72 -11.39 35.61 -16.00
N PRO A 73 -10.99 35.43 -17.29
CA PRO A 73 -10.85 34.12 -17.88
C PRO A 73 -9.74 33.31 -17.21
N GLU A 74 -10.01 32.02 -17.02
CA GLU A 74 -8.94 31.07 -16.69
C GLU A 74 -8.04 30.88 -17.88
N ARG A 75 -6.74 30.75 -17.60
CA ARG A 75 -5.75 30.53 -18.65
C ARG A 75 -5.80 29.12 -19.18
N THR A 76 -6.45 28.94 -20.33
CA THR A 76 -6.43 27.67 -21.07
C THR A 76 -5.31 27.70 -22.13
N ARG A 77 -4.79 26.52 -22.52
CA ARG A 77 -3.74 26.42 -23.56
C ARG A 77 -4.20 26.91 -24.93
N HIS A 78 -5.48 26.73 -25.22
CA HIS A 78 -6.08 27.05 -26.51
C HIS A 78 -7.46 27.71 -26.29
N GLY A 79 -7.83 28.60 -27.20
CA GLY A 79 -9.14 29.28 -27.20
C GLY A 79 -9.08 30.77 -26.85
N PRO A 80 -10.16 31.51 -27.17
CA PRO A 80 -10.28 32.93 -26.90
C PRO A 80 -10.31 33.18 -25.39
N ARG A 81 -9.93 34.37 -24.97
CA ARG A 81 -10.12 34.85 -23.59
C ARG A 81 -11.49 35.48 -23.46
N VAL A 82 -12.30 34.98 -22.54
CA VAL A 82 -13.64 35.51 -22.28
C VAL A 82 -13.73 35.95 -20.83
N ALA A 83 -13.92 37.27 -20.61
CA ALA A 83 -14.17 37.82 -19.29
C ALA A 83 -15.66 38.17 -19.16
N HIS A 84 -16.27 37.81 -18.03
CA HIS A 84 -17.68 38.10 -17.77
C HIS A 84 -17.84 39.27 -16.80
N LEU A 85 -18.77 40.17 -17.14
CA LEU A 85 -19.14 41.29 -16.30
C LEU A 85 -20.37 40.92 -15.44
N ARG A 86 -20.52 41.58 -14.29
CA ARG A 86 -21.66 41.29 -13.36
C ARG A 86 -23.03 41.62 -13.94
N ASP A 87 -23.09 42.52 -14.90
CA ASP A 87 -24.32 42.93 -15.59
C ASP A 87 -24.80 41.96 -16.68
N GLY A 88 -24.08 40.83 -16.85
CA GLY A 88 -24.33 39.84 -17.89
C GLY A 88 -23.57 40.08 -19.18
N GLY A 89 -22.83 41.17 -19.30
CA GLY A 89 -21.97 41.45 -20.44
C GLY A 89 -20.72 40.54 -20.47
N SER A 90 -20.12 40.39 -21.65
CA SER A 90 -18.89 39.65 -21.81
C SER A 90 -17.89 40.29 -22.77
N LEU A 91 -16.61 40.10 -22.49
CA LEU A 91 -15.51 40.63 -23.30
C LEU A 91 -14.76 39.41 -23.89
N HIS A 92 -14.65 39.38 -25.21
CA HIS A 92 -14.04 38.32 -25.96
C HIS A 92 -12.77 38.81 -26.65
N CYS A 93 -11.63 38.13 -26.45
CA CYS A 93 -10.40 38.42 -27.19
C CYS A 93 -9.89 37.14 -27.83
N SER A 94 -9.76 37.14 -29.15
CA SER A 94 -9.26 35.98 -29.92
C SER A 94 -7.76 35.79 -29.74
N ASP A 95 -7.00 36.87 -29.48
CA ASP A 95 -5.56 36.79 -29.21
C ASP A 95 -5.27 36.59 -27.74
N ALA A 96 -5.27 35.32 -27.32
CA ALA A 96 -4.99 34.95 -25.95
C ALA A 96 -3.58 35.38 -25.50
N LYS A 97 -2.59 35.43 -26.36
CA LYS A 97 -1.23 35.85 -25.99
C LYS A 97 -1.15 37.34 -25.71
N ALA A 98 -1.79 38.15 -26.58
CA ALA A 98 -1.89 39.59 -26.37
C ALA A 98 -2.65 39.93 -25.11
N TRP A 99 -3.78 39.22 -24.81
CA TRP A 99 -4.54 39.34 -23.57
C TRP A 99 -3.69 39.05 -22.34
N ASP A 100 -3.00 37.90 -22.34
CA ASP A 100 -2.19 37.47 -21.19
C ASP A 100 -0.99 38.43 -20.97
N ALA A 101 -0.41 38.97 -22.02
CA ALA A 101 0.65 39.98 -21.92
C ALA A 101 0.12 41.30 -21.33
N TRP A 102 -1.03 41.79 -21.84
CA TRP A 102 -1.69 42.98 -21.36
C TRP A 102 -2.11 42.86 -19.90
N ALA A 103 -2.75 41.76 -19.50
CA ALA A 103 -3.22 41.53 -18.12
C ALA A 103 -2.04 41.48 -17.13
N ARG A 104 -0.92 40.84 -17.52
CA ARG A 104 0.31 40.83 -16.71
C ARG A 104 0.90 42.23 -16.56
N ALA A 105 0.97 43.01 -17.66
CA ALA A 105 1.47 44.37 -17.64
C ALA A 105 0.61 45.29 -16.75
N ALA A 106 -0.68 45.03 -16.65
CA ALA A 106 -1.60 45.72 -15.77
C ALA A 106 -1.54 45.20 -14.29
N GLY A 107 -0.54 44.38 -13.94
CA GLY A 107 -0.30 43.93 -12.56
C GLY A 107 -1.18 42.78 -12.07
N ARG A 108 -1.94 42.11 -12.97
CA ARG A 108 -2.71 40.93 -12.59
C ARG A 108 -1.76 39.74 -12.38
N LYS A 109 -1.71 39.24 -11.15
CA LYS A 109 -0.89 38.06 -10.79
C LYS A 109 -1.67 36.79 -11.15
N GLU A 110 -1.06 35.92 -11.88
CA GLU A 110 -1.58 34.56 -12.15
C GLU A 110 -1.47 33.73 -10.87
N SER A 111 -2.44 32.86 -10.65
CA SER A 111 -2.35 31.89 -9.53
C SER A 111 -1.18 30.95 -9.76
N VAL A 112 -0.37 30.74 -8.72
CA VAL A 112 0.77 29.80 -8.73
C VAL A 112 0.30 28.38 -9.11
N VAL A 113 -0.94 28.03 -8.73
CA VAL A 113 -1.56 26.74 -9.04
C VAL A 113 -1.73 26.53 -10.56
N VAL A 114 -2.19 27.59 -11.26
CA VAL A 114 -2.36 27.52 -12.73
C VAL A 114 -1.01 27.33 -13.44
N HIS A 115 0.03 27.99 -12.96
CA HIS A 115 1.39 27.84 -13.51
C HIS A 115 1.96 26.43 -13.28
N ALA A 116 1.73 25.86 -12.09
CA ALA A 116 2.15 24.51 -11.76
C ALA A 116 1.43 23.45 -12.61
N GLN A 117 0.12 23.58 -12.80
CA GLN A 117 -0.69 22.63 -13.59
C GLN A 117 -0.35 22.63 -15.08
N GLN A 118 0.21 23.70 -15.61
CA GLN A 118 0.59 23.79 -17.05
C GLN A 118 1.98 23.26 -17.36
N SER A 119 2.78 22.92 -16.36
CA SER A 119 4.14 22.42 -16.52
C SER A 119 4.21 20.91 -16.28
N TRP A 120 4.51 20.14 -17.35
CA TRP A 120 4.70 18.70 -17.25
C TRP A 120 5.77 18.29 -16.23
N HIS A 121 6.77 19.14 -15.95
CA HIS A 121 7.79 18.88 -14.94
C HIS A 121 7.19 18.81 -13.52
N TRP A 122 6.27 19.72 -13.18
CA TRP A 122 5.58 19.70 -11.90
C TRP A 122 4.62 18.53 -11.75
N VAL A 123 3.98 18.10 -12.85
CA VAL A 123 3.15 16.89 -12.85
C VAL A 123 4.01 15.66 -12.54
N TRP A 124 5.11 15.48 -13.25
CA TRP A 124 6.02 14.36 -13.00
C TRP A 124 6.66 14.43 -11.61
N PHE A 125 7.03 15.62 -11.14
CA PHE A 125 7.52 15.80 -9.77
C PHE A 125 6.48 15.40 -8.73
N SER A 126 5.21 15.79 -8.89
CA SER A 126 4.12 15.43 -7.97
C SER A 126 3.85 13.93 -7.98
N VAL A 127 3.87 13.28 -9.17
CA VAL A 127 3.74 11.83 -9.30
C VAL A 127 4.90 11.12 -8.60
N ALA A 128 6.13 11.56 -8.82
CA ALA A 128 7.31 10.99 -8.17
C ALA A 128 7.27 11.20 -6.66
N ALA A 129 6.91 12.39 -6.19
CA ALA A 129 6.78 12.69 -4.76
C ALA A 129 5.68 11.83 -4.10
N LEU A 130 4.54 11.65 -4.78
CA LEU A 130 3.47 10.77 -4.32
C LEU A 130 3.95 9.31 -4.25
N ALA A 131 4.64 8.83 -5.28
CA ALA A 131 5.18 7.47 -5.31
C ALA A 131 6.19 7.25 -4.18
N VAL A 132 7.08 8.22 -3.91
CA VAL A 132 8.03 8.18 -2.78
C VAL A 132 7.28 8.19 -1.46
N LEU A 133 6.28 9.05 -1.29
CA LEU A 133 5.47 9.11 -0.08
C LEU A 133 4.76 7.77 0.19
N VAL A 134 4.07 7.22 -0.83
CA VAL A 134 3.37 5.93 -0.71
C VAL A 134 4.37 4.81 -0.41
N GLY A 135 5.52 4.78 -1.11
CA GLY A 135 6.58 3.82 -0.85
C GLY A 135 7.13 3.92 0.60
N THR A 136 7.36 5.13 1.08
CA THR A 136 7.83 5.38 2.46
C THR A 136 6.80 4.92 3.49
N LEU A 137 5.52 5.27 3.29
CA LEU A 137 4.44 4.83 4.17
C LEU A 137 4.31 3.31 4.17
N TYR A 138 4.44 2.66 3.02
CA TYR A 138 4.35 1.21 2.92
C TYR A 138 5.55 0.51 3.59
N LEU A 139 6.77 0.95 3.33
CA LEU A 139 7.98 0.26 3.81
C LEU A 139 8.29 0.51 5.29
N TRP A 140 7.94 1.68 5.82
CA TRP A 140 8.24 2.06 7.21
C TRP A 140 7.02 2.41 8.04
N GLY A 141 6.03 3.09 7.46
CA GLY A 141 4.83 3.53 8.17
C GLY A 141 3.95 2.37 8.62
N VAL A 142 3.65 1.43 7.72
CA VAL A 142 2.81 0.25 8.04
C VAL A 142 3.48 -0.65 9.09
N PRO A 143 4.77 -1.03 8.97
CA PRO A 143 5.45 -1.80 10.02
C PRO A 143 5.55 -1.06 11.36
N TRP A 144 5.79 0.25 11.35
CA TRP A 144 5.82 1.06 12.56
C TRP A 144 4.45 1.09 13.26
N LEU A 145 3.39 1.38 12.50
CA LEU A 145 2.02 1.38 13.02
C LEU A 145 1.63 0.01 13.58
N GLY A 146 2.02 -1.07 12.89
CA GLY A 146 1.81 -2.44 13.37
C GLY A 146 2.47 -2.68 14.73
N ARG A 147 3.71 -2.26 14.92
CA ARG A 147 4.41 -2.39 16.21
C ARG A 147 3.72 -1.61 17.33
N VAL A 148 3.32 -0.37 17.05
CA VAL A 148 2.62 0.48 18.03
C VAL A 148 1.26 -0.14 18.40
N ALA A 149 0.49 -0.56 17.42
CA ALA A 149 -0.81 -1.19 17.62
C ALA A 149 -0.69 -2.48 18.46
N VAL A 150 0.27 -3.35 18.12
CA VAL A 150 0.55 -4.58 18.87
C VAL A 150 0.97 -4.27 20.30
N ALA A 151 1.85 -3.29 20.53
CA ALA A 151 2.29 -2.90 21.87
C ALA A 151 1.12 -2.38 22.73
N ALA A 152 0.18 -1.67 22.13
CA ALA A 152 -1.02 -1.17 22.81
C ALA A 152 -2.11 -2.22 23.02
N THR A 153 -2.03 -3.38 22.35
CA THR A 153 -3.05 -4.42 22.42
C THR A 153 -2.81 -5.36 23.60
N PRO A 154 -3.76 -5.51 24.53
CA PRO A 154 -3.63 -6.45 25.66
C PRO A 154 -3.55 -7.91 25.19
N LEU A 155 -2.79 -8.76 25.92
CA LEU A 155 -2.62 -10.18 25.59
C LEU A 155 -3.92 -10.99 25.54
N ARG A 156 -4.97 -10.55 26.22
CA ARG A 156 -6.31 -11.18 26.15
C ARG A 156 -6.89 -11.14 24.72
N VAL A 157 -6.54 -10.12 23.95
CA VAL A 157 -6.99 -9.99 22.55
C VAL A 157 -6.31 -11.04 21.67
N ASP A 158 -5.01 -11.29 21.90
CA ASP A 158 -4.29 -12.37 21.19
C ASP A 158 -4.96 -13.71 21.43
N ARG A 159 -5.32 -14.01 22.69
CA ARG A 159 -6.00 -15.29 23.04
C ARG A 159 -7.32 -15.43 22.31
N ALA A 160 -8.18 -14.40 22.36
CA ALA A 160 -9.48 -14.44 21.69
C ALA A 160 -9.33 -14.65 20.17
N ILE A 161 -8.35 -13.98 19.55
CA ILE A 161 -8.04 -14.16 18.12
C ILE A 161 -7.56 -15.59 17.85
N GLY A 162 -6.63 -16.11 18.67
CA GLY A 162 -6.09 -17.46 18.49
C GLY A 162 -7.13 -18.56 18.69
N GLU A 163 -7.99 -18.42 19.69
CA GLU A 163 -9.11 -19.36 19.94
C GLU A 163 -10.08 -19.38 18.77
N SER A 164 -10.50 -18.22 18.28
CA SER A 164 -11.38 -18.12 17.10
C SER A 164 -10.73 -18.67 15.85
N ALA A 165 -9.42 -18.42 15.66
CA ALA A 165 -8.67 -18.94 14.51
C ALA A 165 -8.54 -20.46 14.57
N LEU A 166 -8.25 -21.04 15.76
CA LEU A 166 -8.20 -22.50 15.92
C LEU A 166 -9.54 -23.14 15.62
N GLN A 167 -10.63 -22.56 16.13
CA GLN A 167 -11.98 -23.07 15.86
C GLN A 167 -12.28 -23.09 14.36
N ALA A 168 -12.01 -22.01 13.63
CA ALA A 168 -12.25 -21.96 12.19
C ALA A 168 -11.36 -22.95 11.42
N LEU A 169 -10.11 -23.15 11.85
CA LEU A 169 -9.22 -24.14 11.27
C LEU A 169 -9.71 -25.57 11.55
N ASP A 170 -10.24 -25.84 12.74
CA ASP A 170 -10.81 -27.14 13.14
C ASP A 170 -12.11 -27.47 12.37
N GLU A 171 -12.87 -26.45 11.94
CA GLU A 171 -14.07 -26.64 11.13
C GLU A 171 -13.72 -27.06 9.68
N ASP A 172 -12.72 -26.41 9.06
CA ASP A 172 -12.48 -26.52 7.62
C ASP A 172 -11.27 -27.40 7.24
N LEU A 173 -10.17 -27.30 7.96
CA LEU A 173 -8.84 -27.80 7.53
C LEU A 173 -8.26 -28.87 8.43
N LEU A 174 -8.54 -28.80 9.74
CA LEU A 174 -7.95 -29.65 10.75
C LEU A 174 -8.97 -30.69 11.24
N ARG A 175 -8.45 -31.74 11.85
CA ARG A 175 -9.20 -32.81 12.50
C ARG A 175 -8.49 -33.19 13.80
N PRO A 176 -9.15 -33.82 14.76
CA PRO A 176 -8.49 -34.37 15.92
C PRO A 176 -7.29 -35.25 15.53
N SER A 177 -6.22 -35.16 16.30
CA SER A 177 -5.02 -35.98 16.11
C SER A 177 -5.32 -37.46 16.24
N VAL A 178 -4.66 -38.25 15.41
CA VAL A 178 -4.69 -39.73 15.48
C VAL A 178 -3.42 -40.32 16.11
N LEU A 179 -2.48 -39.48 16.54
CA LEU A 179 -1.31 -39.94 17.28
C LEU A 179 -1.72 -40.55 18.62
N PRO A 180 -1.03 -41.63 19.07
CA PRO A 180 -1.22 -42.19 20.40
C PRO A 180 -1.10 -41.10 21.48
N ILE A 181 -1.98 -41.16 22.48
CA ILE A 181 -2.03 -40.16 23.54
C ILE A 181 -0.70 -40.10 24.32
N GLU A 182 -0.07 -41.25 24.52
CA GLU A 182 1.22 -41.39 25.17
C GLU A 182 2.33 -40.66 24.40
N GLN A 183 2.25 -40.71 23.07
CA GLN A 183 3.21 -39.99 22.22
C GLN A 183 2.99 -38.46 22.31
N GLN A 184 1.75 -38.01 22.25
CA GLN A 184 1.43 -36.60 22.41
C GLN A 184 1.88 -36.10 23.82
N GLN A 185 1.64 -36.87 24.88
CA GLN A 185 2.06 -36.53 26.25
C GLN A 185 3.58 -36.48 26.38
N ARG A 186 4.28 -37.44 25.78
CA ARG A 186 5.75 -37.48 25.79
C ARG A 186 6.34 -36.23 25.09
N LEU A 187 5.82 -35.86 23.93
CA LEU A 187 6.30 -34.70 23.19
C LEU A 187 6.00 -33.39 23.93
N ARG A 188 4.82 -33.24 24.52
CA ARG A 188 4.51 -32.11 25.42
C ARG A 188 5.48 -32.03 26.58
N ALA A 189 5.64 -33.14 27.32
CA ALA A 189 6.52 -33.19 28.47
C ALA A 189 7.97 -32.92 28.12
N GLY A 190 8.43 -33.37 26.93
CA GLY A 190 9.77 -33.07 26.41
C GLY A 190 9.96 -31.57 26.21
N PHE A 191 9.01 -30.92 25.58
CA PHE A 191 9.05 -29.46 25.32
C PHE A 191 8.97 -28.67 26.64
N GLU A 192 8.06 -29.02 27.54
CA GLU A 192 7.93 -28.37 28.86
C GLU A 192 9.23 -28.48 29.68
N ARG A 193 9.90 -29.64 29.65
CA ARG A 193 11.23 -29.78 30.28
C ARG A 193 12.27 -28.86 29.62
N ALA A 194 12.24 -28.74 28.30
CA ALA A 194 13.18 -27.87 27.59
C ALA A 194 13.01 -26.40 27.97
N VAL A 195 11.78 -25.90 28.00
CA VAL A 195 11.51 -24.49 28.33
C VAL A 195 11.65 -24.20 29.82
N ALA A 196 11.53 -25.19 30.70
CA ALA A 196 11.73 -25.03 32.14
C ALA A 196 13.15 -24.61 32.53
N HIS A 197 14.14 -24.79 31.65
CA HIS A 197 15.51 -24.32 31.83
C HIS A 197 15.71 -22.86 31.44
N LEU A 198 14.71 -22.21 30.87
CA LEU A 198 14.76 -20.78 30.51
C LEU A 198 14.55 -19.90 31.76
N PRO A 199 15.01 -18.64 31.73
CA PRO A 199 14.80 -17.72 32.84
C PRO A 199 13.31 -17.57 33.21
N PRO A 200 12.95 -17.48 34.46
CA PRO A 200 11.57 -17.28 34.92
C PRO A 200 10.95 -16.05 34.26
N GLY A 201 9.75 -16.19 33.70
CA GLY A 201 9.00 -15.10 33.05
C GLY A 201 9.42 -14.81 31.60
N SER A 202 10.44 -15.51 31.05
CA SER A 202 10.83 -15.37 29.63
C SER A 202 10.00 -16.22 28.68
N VAL A 203 9.31 -17.24 29.20
CA VAL A 203 8.47 -18.14 28.44
C VAL A 203 7.05 -17.59 28.40
N PRO A 204 6.49 -17.25 27.23
CA PRO A 204 5.10 -16.84 27.14
C PRO A 204 4.16 -18.00 27.49
N ALA A 205 2.95 -17.67 27.97
CA ALA A 205 1.90 -18.66 28.16
C ALA A 205 1.64 -19.38 26.84
N HIS A 206 1.64 -20.72 26.86
CA HIS A 206 1.44 -21.52 25.66
C HIS A 206 0.71 -22.83 25.95
N GLN A 207 0.18 -23.43 24.89
CA GLN A 207 -0.38 -24.77 24.88
C GLN A 207 -0.06 -25.47 23.56
N ILE A 208 0.28 -26.75 23.61
CA ILE A 208 0.54 -27.54 22.42
C ILE A 208 -0.71 -28.37 22.09
N VAL A 209 -1.20 -28.21 20.87
CA VAL A 209 -2.31 -29.00 20.35
C VAL A 209 -1.87 -29.80 19.13
N PHE A 210 -2.24 -31.09 19.10
CA PHE A 210 -1.94 -31.98 17.98
C PHE A 210 -3.17 -32.07 17.09
N ARG A 211 -2.96 -32.01 15.78
CA ARG A 211 -4.04 -32.09 14.77
C ARG A 211 -3.61 -32.96 13.59
N SER A 212 -4.56 -33.68 13.05
CA SER A 212 -4.46 -34.27 11.72
C SER A 212 -5.14 -33.35 10.70
N GLY A 213 -5.04 -33.65 9.39
CA GLY A 213 -5.77 -32.92 8.38
C GLY A 213 -5.03 -32.79 7.05
N ARG A 214 -5.57 -31.97 6.18
CA ARG A 214 -5.07 -31.80 4.79
C ARG A 214 -3.89 -30.82 4.66
N MET A 215 -3.46 -30.21 5.75
CA MET A 215 -2.34 -29.24 5.74
C MET A 215 -0.97 -29.90 5.51
N GLY A 216 -0.87 -31.24 5.58
CA GLY A 216 0.40 -31.92 5.49
C GLY A 216 1.30 -31.68 6.72
N PRO A 217 2.62 -32.00 6.61
CA PRO A 217 3.58 -31.74 7.68
C PRO A 217 3.71 -30.25 7.95
N ASN A 218 3.22 -29.79 9.10
CA ASN A 218 3.27 -28.39 9.49
C ASN A 218 3.28 -28.20 11.01
N ALA A 219 3.86 -27.08 11.44
CA ALA A 219 3.70 -26.50 12.77
C ALA A 219 3.46 -25.01 12.62
N PHE A 220 2.65 -24.42 13.47
CA PHE A 220 2.42 -22.99 13.46
C PHE A 220 1.91 -22.50 14.81
N ALA A 221 2.21 -21.23 15.11
CA ALA A 221 1.75 -20.55 16.29
C ALA A 221 0.55 -19.66 16.01
N LEU A 222 -0.49 -19.76 16.83
CA LEU A 222 -1.60 -18.81 16.83
C LEU A 222 -1.37 -17.72 17.90
N PRO A 223 -1.90 -16.51 17.70
CA PRO A 223 -1.86 -15.48 18.73
C PRO A 223 -2.36 -16.00 20.07
N GLY A 224 -1.77 -15.56 21.17
CA GLY A 224 -2.15 -16.01 22.51
C GLY A 224 -1.52 -17.32 22.98
N GLY A 225 -0.72 -18.00 22.13
CA GLY A 225 0.17 -19.07 22.57
C GLY A 225 -0.25 -20.49 22.22
N THR A 226 -1.25 -20.69 21.36
CA THR A 226 -1.57 -22.04 20.87
C THR A 226 -0.55 -22.44 19.78
N LEU A 227 0.23 -23.48 20.08
CA LEU A 227 1.19 -24.10 19.17
C LEU A 227 0.52 -25.33 18.56
N VAL A 228 0.26 -25.29 17.26
CA VAL A 228 -0.37 -26.40 16.52
C VAL A 228 0.74 -27.24 15.89
N LEU A 229 0.70 -28.55 16.12
CA LEU A 229 1.64 -29.50 15.53
C LEU A 229 0.82 -30.56 14.77
N THR A 230 1.10 -30.74 13.49
CA THR A 230 0.38 -31.75 12.69
C THR A 230 0.99 -33.14 12.90
N ASP A 231 0.12 -34.15 12.91
CA ASP A 231 0.54 -35.56 12.98
C ASP A 231 1.53 -35.90 11.87
N ALA A 232 1.27 -35.37 10.65
CA ALA A 232 2.13 -35.57 9.51
C ALA A 232 3.56 -34.99 9.70
N LEU A 233 3.74 -33.93 10.51
CA LEU A 233 5.07 -33.42 10.86
C LEU A 233 5.77 -34.34 11.86
N VAL A 234 5.06 -34.83 12.87
CA VAL A 234 5.59 -35.79 13.83
C VAL A 234 6.05 -37.05 13.14
N GLU A 235 5.27 -37.55 12.19
CA GLU A 235 5.62 -38.71 11.36
C GLU A 235 6.85 -38.42 10.46
N LEU A 236 6.90 -37.26 9.82
CA LEU A 236 8.01 -36.85 8.94
C LEU A 236 9.35 -36.87 9.68
N VAL A 237 9.38 -36.33 10.88
CA VAL A 237 10.59 -36.33 11.72
C VAL A 237 10.77 -37.63 12.50
N GLN A 238 9.91 -38.64 12.29
CA GLN A 238 9.96 -39.94 12.99
C GLN A 238 9.90 -39.79 14.52
N ALA A 239 9.10 -38.82 14.98
CA ALA A 239 8.98 -38.46 16.38
C ALA A 239 10.32 -38.09 17.08
N ASP A 240 11.28 -37.58 16.31
CA ASP A 240 12.53 -37.05 16.85
C ASP A 240 12.24 -35.89 17.81
N GLU A 241 12.36 -36.17 19.12
CA GLU A 241 12.00 -35.22 20.18
C GLU A 241 12.83 -33.93 20.08
N ALA A 242 14.13 -34.03 19.72
CA ALA A 242 14.99 -32.86 19.61
C ALA A 242 14.59 -31.95 18.45
N ALA A 243 14.24 -32.55 17.30
CA ALA A 243 13.72 -31.76 16.15
C ALA A 243 12.40 -31.08 16.50
N ILE A 244 11.48 -31.79 17.18
CA ILE A 244 10.19 -31.23 17.59
C ILE A 244 10.37 -30.10 18.61
N ILE A 245 11.30 -30.24 19.59
CA ILE A 245 11.64 -29.18 20.55
C ILE A 245 12.16 -27.92 19.78
N GLY A 246 13.02 -28.12 18.78
CA GLY A 246 13.52 -27.03 17.96
C GLY A 246 12.42 -26.31 17.19
N VAL A 247 11.51 -27.05 16.54
CA VAL A 247 10.37 -26.50 15.81
C VAL A 247 9.42 -25.78 16.78
N LEU A 248 9.02 -26.39 17.89
CA LEU A 248 8.16 -25.74 18.88
C LEU A 248 8.84 -24.53 19.51
N GLY A 249 10.17 -24.54 19.69
CA GLY A 249 10.95 -23.39 20.14
C GLY A 249 10.90 -22.22 19.15
N HIS A 250 10.91 -22.52 17.86
CA HIS A 250 10.70 -21.52 16.80
C HIS A 250 9.28 -20.95 16.85
N GLU A 251 8.27 -21.80 16.93
CA GLU A 251 6.86 -21.37 17.04
C GLU A 251 6.62 -20.54 18.31
N LEU A 252 7.23 -20.92 19.41
CA LEU A 252 7.17 -20.14 20.64
C LEU A 252 7.84 -18.76 20.49
N GLY A 253 8.86 -18.66 19.64
CA GLY A 253 9.46 -17.38 19.24
C GLY A 253 8.46 -16.46 18.55
N HIS A 254 7.63 -16.99 17.65
CA HIS A 254 6.55 -16.24 17.02
C HIS A 254 5.52 -15.75 18.04
N VAL A 255 5.21 -16.56 19.06
CA VAL A 255 4.32 -16.15 20.18
C VAL A 255 4.98 -15.03 20.99
N ALA A 256 6.23 -15.21 21.41
CA ALA A 256 6.97 -14.25 22.24
C ALA A 256 7.04 -12.87 21.59
N GLN A 257 7.23 -12.83 20.30
CA GLN A 257 7.31 -11.60 19.50
C GLN A 257 5.98 -11.14 18.92
N ARG A 258 4.88 -11.87 19.21
CA ARG A 258 3.50 -11.58 18.74
C ARG A 258 3.41 -11.41 17.23
N HIS A 259 4.19 -12.22 16.47
CA HIS A 259 4.28 -12.11 15.00
C HIS A 259 2.92 -12.31 14.32
N GLY A 260 2.09 -13.25 14.79
CA GLY A 260 0.75 -13.47 14.26
C GLY A 260 -0.14 -12.23 14.37
N LEU A 261 -0.12 -11.54 15.54
CA LEU A 261 -0.88 -10.30 15.69
C LEU A 261 -0.31 -9.18 14.81
N ARG A 262 1.03 -9.04 14.69
CA ARG A 262 1.65 -8.07 13.79
C ARG A 262 1.19 -8.28 12.34
N LEU A 263 1.17 -9.54 11.88
CA LEU A 263 0.71 -9.91 10.55
C LEU A 263 -0.75 -9.49 10.33
N LEU A 264 -1.65 -9.79 11.27
CA LEU A 264 -3.06 -9.41 11.17
C LEU A 264 -3.26 -7.89 11.16
N VAL A 265 -2.54 -7.15 12.00
CA VAL A 265 -2.60 -5.69 12.02
C VAL A 265 -2.11 -5.11 10.68
N GLN A 266 -0.99 -5.61 10.16
CA GLN A 266 -0.46 -5.18 8.87
C GLN A 266 -1.43 -5.48 7.72
N ALA A 267 -1.99 -6.69 7.68
CA ALA A 267 -3.00 -7.08 6.71
C ALA A 267 -4.26 -6.20 6.83
N GLY A 268 -4.70 -5.90 8.06
CA GLY A 268 -5.83 -5.01 8.34
C GLY A 268 -5.58 -3.59 7.83
N VAL A 269 -4.40 -3.02 8.07
CA VAL A 269 -4.03 -1.68 7.57
C VAL A 269 -4.04 -1.66 6.03
N ILE A 270 -3.45 -2.67 5.40
CA ILE A 270 -3.46 -2.80 3.93
C ILE A 270 -4.90 -2.96 3.42
N GLY A 271 -5.73 -3.77 4.10
CA GLY A 271 -7.12 -3.96 3.77
C GLY A 271 -7.95 -2.68 3.84
N VAL A 272 -7.77 -1.88 4.91
CA VAL A 272 -8.43 -0.57 5.02
C VAL A 272 -7.99 0.37 3.90
N LEU A 273 -6.70 0.45 3.60
CA LEU A 273 -6.20 1.27 2.50
C LEU A 273 -6.76 0.80 1.15
N SER A 274 -6.82 -0.52 0.92
CA SER A 274 -7.39 -1.09 -0.30
C SER A 274 -8.89 -0.85 -0.41
N SER A 275 -9.64 -0.92 0.71
CA SER A 275 -11.09 -0.69 0.72
C SER A 275 -11.46 0.75 0.37
N VAL A 276 -10.64 1.72 0.72
CA VAL A 276 -10.80 3.12 0.30
C VAL A 276 -10.71 3.25 -1.23
N VAL A 277 -9.89 2.40 -1.87
CA VAL A 277 -9.68 2.43 -3.33
C VAL A 277 -10.66 1.52 -4.07
N LEU A 278 -10.96 0.34 -3.51
CA LEU A 278 -11.68 -0.75 -4.18
C LEU A 278 -13.10 -1.01 -3.62
N GLY A 279 -13.44 -0.45 -2.47
CA GLY A 279 -14.79 -0.49 -1.89
C GLY A 279 -15.18 -1.75 -1.12
N ASP A 280 -14.29 -2.74 -0.94
CA ASP A 280 -14.64 -3.98 -0.23
C ASP A 280 -13.56 -4.43 0.77
N PHE A 281 -13.99 -4.68 2.02
CA PHE A 281 -13.13 -5.10 3.13
C PHE A 281 -13.49 -6.52 3.66
N SER A 282 -14.63 -7.08 3.29
CA SER A 282 -15.18 -8.30 3.90
C SER A 282 -14.35 -9.56 3.64
N THR A 283 -13.73 -9.67 2.47
CA THR A 283 -12.93 -10.83 2.07
C THR A 283 -11.64 -10.99 2.89
N LEU A 284 -11.09 -9.90 3.41
CA LEU A 284 -9.85 -9.93 4.19
C LEU A 284 -10.08 -10.51 5.60
N LEU A 285 -11.20 -10.19 6.23
CA LEU A 285 -11.55 -10.71 7.55
C LEU A 285 -11.88 -12.21 7.50
N ALA A 286 -12.57 -12.66 6.46
CA ALA A 286 -12.89 -14.07 6.25
C ALA A 286 -11.64 -14.94 6.02
N GLY A 287 -10.56 -14.37 5.47
CA GLY A 287 -9.30 -15.07 5.22
C GLY A 287 -8.34 -15.13 6.42
N ALA A 288 -8.60 -14.42 7.52
CA ALA A 288 -7.66 -14.31 8.64
C ALA A 288 -7.22 -15.65 9.26
N PRO A 289 -8.10 -16.66 9.50
CA PRO A 289 -7.69 -17.95 10.04
C PRO A 289 -6.72 -18.69 9.09
N VAL A 290 -7.01 -18.69 7.80
CA VAL A 290 -6.15 -19.33 6.78
C VAL A 290 -4.83 -18.59 6.67
N LEU A 291 -4.84 -17.25 6.75
CA LEU A 291 -3.64 -16.42 6.76
C LEU A 291 -2.72 -16.77 7.93
N LEU A 292 -3.26 -16.99 9.13
CA LEU A 292 -2.47 -17.38 10.30
C LEU A 292 -1.93 -18.81 10.20
N GLY A 293 -2.72 -19.74 9.67
CA GLY A 293 -2.31 -21.14 9.50
C GLY A 293 -1.31 -21.38 8.38
N GLN A 294 -1.15 -20.41 7.46
CA GLN A 294 -0.24 -20.46 6.31
C GLN A 294 0.64 -19.20 6.25
N ALA A 295 0.87 -18.55 7.39
CA ALA A 295 1.61 -17.30 7.46
C ALA A 295 3.01 -17.43 6.87
N SER A 296 3.30 -16.59 5.87
CA SER A 296 4.68 -16.34 5.46
C SER A 296 5.17 -15.10 6.17
N TYR A 297 6.07 -15.28 7.11
CA TYR A 297 6.62 -14.20 7.92
C TYR A 297 7.77 -13.48 7.18
N SER A 298 8.05 -12.26 7.61
CA SER A 298 9.23 -11.54 7.11
C SER A 298 10.52 -12.22 7.56
N ARG A 299 11.62 -12.04 6.83
CA ARG A 299 12.93 -12.58 7.20
C ARG A 299 13.40 -12.16 8.60
N ASP A 300 13.05 -10.95 9.03
CA ASP A 300 13.38 -10.48 10.37
C ASP A 300 12.61 -11.25 11.44
N ALA A 301 11.32 -11.51 11.22
CA ALA A 301 10.50 -12.33 12.11
C ALA A 301 11.01 -13.78 12.18
N GLU A 302 11.45 -14.35 11.05
CA GLU A 302 12.07 -15.68 11.02
C GLU A 302 13.39 -15.70 11.81
N ARG A 303 14.25 -14.68 11.69
CA ARG A 303 15.48 -14.57 12.49
C ARG A 303 15.21 -14.47 13.99
N GLU A 304 14.18 -13.69 14.38
CA GLU A 304 13.75 -13.58 15.79
C GLU A 304 13.25 -14.94 16.32
N ALA A 305 12.48 -15.68 15.54
CA ALA A 305 11.97 -16.99 15.89
C ALA A 305 13.10 -18.06 15.93
N ASP A 306 14.02 -18.05 14.96
CA ASP A 306 15.20 -18.95 14.95
C ASP A 306 16.12 -18.69 16.14
N ALA A 307 16.34 -17.44 16.53
CA ALA A 307 17.11 -17.10 17.72
C ALA A 307 16.47 -17.64 18.99
N HIS A 308 15.12 -17.62 19.05
CA HIS A 308 14.39 -18.22 20.18
C HIS A 308 14.50 -19.75 20.18
N ALA A 309 14.41 -20.40 19.01
CA ALA A 309 14.65 -21.85 18.87
C ALA A 309 16.04 -22.25 19.38
N VAL A 310 17.08 -21.52 18.99
CA VAL A 310 18.45 -21.74 19.50
C VAL A 310 18.52 -21.61 21.01
N THR A 311 17.84 -20.60 21.58
CA THR A 311 17.82 -20.39 23.02
C THR A 311 17.18 -21.57 23.75
N VAL A 312 16.04 -22.07 23.26
CA VAL A 312 15.33 -23.23 23.83
C VAL A 312 16.20 -24.49 23.71
N LEU A 313 16.77 -24.76 22.52
CA LEU A 313 17.60 -25.93 22.29
C LEU A 313 18.81 -25.93 23.22
N LYS A 314 19.56 -24.84 23.31
CA LYS A 314 20.74 -24.73 24.18
C LYS A 314 20.38 -24.87 25.65
N ALA A 315 19.28 -24.28 26.10
CA ALA A 315 18.79 -24.45 27.48
C ALA A 315 18.47 -25.90 27.79
N ALA A 316 17.96 -26.65 26.83
CA ALA A 316 17.70 -28.09 26.95
C ALA A 316 18.95 -28.98 26.77
N GLY A 317 20.12 -28.40 26.57
CA GLY A 317 21.37 -29.17 26.26
C GLY A 317 21.36 -29.80 24.87
N LEU A 318 20.52 -29.34 23.96
CA LEU A 318 20.41 -29.86 22.60
C LEU A 318 21.22 -29.01 21.62
N SER A 319 21.80 -29.65 20.61
CA SER A 319 22.52 -28.92 19.56
C SER A 319 21.55 -28.23 18.59
N PRO A 320 21.76 -26.96 18.24
CA PRO A 320 21.04 -26.30 17.16
C PRO A 320 21.13 -27.00 15.78
N MET A 321 22.11 -27.92 15.58
CA MET A 321 22.24 -28.73 14.37
C MET A 321 20.98 -29.55 14.06
N VAL A 322 20.16 -29.88 15.06
CA VAL A 322 18.92 -30.65 14.86
C VAL A 322 17.96 -29.96 13.87
N MET A 323 17.98 -28.63 13.82
CA MET A 323 17.16 -27.85 12.88
C MET A 323 17.65 -28.04 11.42
N ILE A 324 18.94 -28.25 11.18
CA ILE A 324 19.46 -28.54 9.84
C ILE A 324 18.95 -29.89 9.38
N GLY A 325 19.04 -30.93 10.22
CA GLY A 325 18.47 -32.26 9.92
C GLY A 325 16.95 -32.20 9.70
N PHE A 326 16.25 -31.35 10.43
CA PHE A 326 14.85 -31.08 10.18
C PHE A 326 14.61 -30.48 8.79
N PHE A 327 15.32 -29.43 8.40
CA PHE A 327 15.20 -28.81 7.08
C PHE A 327 15.53 -29.79 5.95
N GLU A 328 16.53 -30.64 6.11
CA GLU A 328 16.89 -31.68 5.14
C GLU A 328 15.76 -32.70 4.94
N LYS A 329 15.14 -33.18 6.03
CA LYS A 329 13.99 -34.10 5.95
C LYS A 329 12.80 -33.47 5.24
N VAL A 330 12.51 -32.19 5.53
CA VAL A 330 11.42 -31.47 4.90
C VAL A 330 11.71 -31.22 3.42
N ALA A 331 12.95 -30.84 3.05
CA ALA A 331 13.37 -30.63 1.67
C ALA A 331 13.30 -31.93 0.85
N ALA A 332 13.72 -33.06 1.42
CA ALA A 332 13.66 -34.35 0.77
C ALA A 332 12.22 -34.78 0.39
N ARG A 333 11.22 -34.41 1.22
CA ARG A 333 9.81 -34.69 0.93
C ARG A 333 9.21 -33.76 -0.13
N GLY A 334 9.70 -32.53 -0.24
CA GLY A 334 9.27 -31.54 -1.21
C GLY A 334 9.88 -31.71 -2.61
N ALA A 335 10.88 -32.55 -2.77
CA ALA A 335 11.47 -32.85 -4.07
C ALA A 335 10.43 -33.50 -4.98
N PRO A 336 10.27 -33.04 -6.25
CA PRO A 336 9.33 -33.64 -7.19
C PRO A 336 9.72 -35.10 -7.41
N THR A 337 8.93 -36.02 -6.91
CA THR A 337 9.02 -37.43 -7.34
C THR A 337 8.68 -37.44 -8.82
N ASN A 338 9.56 -38.07 -9.63
CA ASN A 338 9.34 -38.32 -11.06
C ASN A 338 8.14 -39.28 -11.25
N GLN A 339 6.91 -38.74 -11.05
CA GLN A 339 5.70 -39.40 -11.50
C GLN A 339 5.28 -38.77 -12.83
N PRO A 340 4.87 -39.59 -13.83
CA PRO A 340 4.44 -39.07 -15.12
C PRO A 340 3.24 -38.15 -14.95
N GLN A 341 3.37 -36.95 -15.51
CA GLN A 341 2.31 -35.95 -15.57
C GLN A 341 1.13 -36.49 -16.39
N GLY A 342 0.08 -36.97 -15.73
CA GLY A 342 -1.08 -37.56 -16.38
C GLY A 342 -2.35 -37.56 -15.53
N ALA A 343 -2.55 -36.54 -14.68
CA ALA A 343 -3.84 -36.32 -14.05
C ALA A 343 -4.10 -34.81 -13.96
N SER A 344 -5.09 -34.38 -14.72
CA SER A 344 -5.71 -33.04 -14.64
C SER A 344 -6.13 -32.76 -13.20
N THR A 345 -5.30 -32.08 -12.44
CA THR A 345 -5.65 -31.52 -11.16
C THR A 345 -6.05 -30.05 -11.36
N LYS A 346 -7.33 -29.76 -11.09
CA LYS A 346 -7.83 -28.42 -10.79
C LYS A 346 -6.78 -27.70 -9.92
N PRO A 347 -6.63 -26.36 -9.97
CA PRO A 347 -5.78 -25.64 -9.07
C PRO A 347 -6.36 -25.74 -7.65
N GLY A 348 -6.17 -26.90 -7.01
CA GLY A 348 -6.38 -27.13 -5.60
C GLY A 348 -5.19 -26.49 -4.90
N LEU A 349 -5.46 -25.66 -3.88
CA LEU A 349 -4.47 -25.19 -2.94
C LEU A 349 -3.50 -26.32 -2.61
N ASN A 350 -2.27 -26.23 -3.10
CA ASN A 350 -1.18 -27.02 -2.59
C ASN A 350 -0.91 -26.52 -1.17
N LEU A 351 -1.75 -26.97 -0.25
CA LEU A 351 -1.67 -26.75 1.17
C LEU A 351 -0.50 -27.59 1.69
N GLY A 352 0.65 -26.98 1.65
CA GLY A 352 1.51 -27.43 2.48
C GLY A 352 2.69 -28.02 2.59
N ILE A 353 3.63 -27.79 3.01
CA ILE A 353 4.80 -28.30 3.72
C ILE A 353 5.22 -27.14 4.62
N ALA A 354 5.69 -27.39 5.85
CA ALA A 354 6.23 -26.36 6.77
C ALA A 354 7.24 -25.39 6.09
N ILE A 355 7.80 -25.79 4.94
CA ILE A 355 8.65 -24.96 4.07
C ILE A 355 7.88 -23.80 3.41
N ALA A 356 6.59 -23.92 3.13
CA ALA A 356 5.85 -22.86 2.45
C ALA A 356 5.56 -21.68 3.39
N SER A 357 5.40 -21.96 4.70
CA SER A 357 5.21 -20.95 5.73
C SER A 357 6.54 -20.39 6.26
N HIS A 358 7.57 -21.24 6.38
CA HIS A 358 8.89 -20.89 6.95
C HIS A 358 10.02 -21.44 6.06
N PRO A 359 10.28 -20.86 4.88
CA PRO A 359 11.25 -21.44 3.94
C PRO A 359 12.63 -21.57 4.57
N ALA A 360 13.22 -22.80 4.44
CA ALA A 360 14.61 -23.02 4.76
C ALA A 360 15.46 -22.41 3.65
N ASP A 361 16.13 -21.31 3.94
CA ASP A 361 17.12 -20.72 3.05
C ASP A 361 18.55 -20.95 3.58
N GLU A 362 19.56 -20.66 2.75
CA GLU A 362 20.96 -20.81 3.13
C GLU A 362 21.36 -19.95 4.34
N GLU A 363 20.67 -18.84 4.56
CA GLU A 363 20.90 -17.93 5.69
C GLU A 363 20.49 -18.59 7.00
N ARG A 364 19.32 -19.24 7.05
CA ARG A 364 18.84 -19.98 8.24
C ARG A 364 19.74 -21.18 8.55
N ILE A 365 20.12 -21.96 7.52
CA ILE A 365 21.03 -23.12 7.69
C ILE A 365 22.38 -22.64 8.25
N ARG A 366 22.93 -21.55 7.72
CA ARG A 366 24.18 -20.97 8.22
C ARG A 366 24.02 -20.49 9.67
N PHE A 367 22.93 -19.82 10.01
CA PHE A 367 22.64 -19.35 11.35
C PHE A 367 22.64 -20.48 12.39
N PHE A 368 21.94 -21.59 12.12
CA PHE A 368 21.91 -22.73 13.03
C PHE A 368 23.28 -23.41 13.14
N ARG A 369 24.04 -23.47 12.05
CA ARG A 369 25.42 -24.03 12.06
C ARG A 369 26.35 -23.18 12.93
N GLU A 370 26.30 -21.86 12.76
CA GLU A 370 27.09 -20.93 13.58
C GLU A 370 26.70 -20.99 15.04
N ALA A 371 25.38 -21.06 15.31
CA ALA A 371 24.86 -21.17 16.67
C ALA A 371 25.28 -22.46 17.36
N ALA A 372 25.46 -23.54 16.64
CA ALA A 372 25.95 -24.82 17.17
C ALA A 372 27.46 -24.82 17.46
N ALA A 373 28.23 -23.97 16.78
CA ALA A 373 29.68 -23.85 16.97
C ALA A 373 30.07 -22.98 18.19
N ARG A 374 29.15 -22.21 18.71
CA ARG A 374 29.29 -21.34 19.91
C ARG A 374 28.78 -22.03 21.16
#